data_d0a1c1b94655fbb1272840714992f39e
#
_entry.id   d0a1c1b94655fbb1272840714992f39e
#
_cell.length_a   1.000
_cell.length_b   1.000
_cell.length_c   1.000
_cell.angle_alpha   90.00
_cell.angle_beta   90.00
_cell.angle_gamma   90.00
#
_symmetry.space_group_name_H-M   'P 1'
#
loop_
_entity.id
_entity.type
_entity.pdbx_description
1 polymer ?
#
loop_
_entity_poly.entity_id
_entity_poly.type
_entity_poly.pdbx_seq_one_letter_code
_entity_poly.pdbx_strand_id
1 'polypeptide(L)'
;MTAHSNHEHAAMPVEFKLNGKDVSAHPGETIIQAAKRHGVEIPHLCYKEGMRPDGNCRACVVEVKGERVLAASCCRNSVKGMEVTTNSDRAVKSQKMVLELLLSDMPEKRHTLKSELDQWAAKLNVGKPRFEARHQPQADLSHHAIAVNLDSCIQCTRCVRACREEQVNDVIGYAYRGGHSSIVFDVNDPMGASTCVACGECVQACPTGALMPAREAGLAKPDKQVHSVCPYCGVGCQLTYNVKNNKIISVEGRDGPSNHNRLCVKGRYGFDYVHHKQRLTKPLIRKPGVPKHADFTMDPSNPLEYFREASWEEALELAAGKLKAIRDSKGKGALAGFGSAKGTNEEAYLFQKLVRTGFGSNNVDHCTRLCHASSVAALMEGVSSGAVRSEEHTSE
;
A
#
# COMPACT_ATOMS: atom_id res chain seq x y z
N MET A 1 -28.92 28.41 -0.41
CA MET A 1 -28.23 28.43 -1.71
C MET A 1 -27.52 29.77 -1.87
N THR A 2 -26.28 29.84 -1.47
CA THR A 2 -25.39 30.96 -1.79
C THR A 2 -24.05 30.32 -2.10
N ALA A 3 -23.73 30.30 -3.39
CA ALA A 3 -22.44 29.85 -3.89
C ALA A 3 -21.35 30.80 -3.39
N HIS A 4 -20.56 30.38 -2.43
CA HIS A 4 -19.29 31.03 -2.14
C HIS A 4 -18.29 30.59 -3.22
N SER A 5 -18.06 31.46 -4.18
CA SER A 5 -16.93 31.38 -5.09
C SER A 5 -15.65 31.62 -4.30
N ASN A 6 -15.01 30.55 -3.84
CA ASN A 6 -13.61 30.64 -3.40
C ASN A 6 -12.74 30.89 -4.63
N HIS A 7 -12.47 32.14 -4.93
CA HIS A 7 -11.31 32.51 -5.72
C HIS A 7 -10.07 32.19 -4.88
N GLU A 8 -9.55 30.97 -5.00
CA GLU A 8 -8.16 30.72 -4.63
C GLU A 8 -7.30 31.68 -5.45
N HIS A 9 -6.76 32.69 -4.79
CA HIS A 9 -5.63 33.45 -5.32
C HIS A 9 -4.50 32.45 -5.53
N ALA A 10 -4.25 32.04 -6.76
CA ALA A 10 -3.12 31.20 -7.11
C ALA A 10 -1.86 31.92 -6.63
N ALA A 11 -1.34 31.47 -5.49
CA ALA A 11 -0.16 32.07 -4.89
C ALA A 11 0.99 31.98 -5.89
N MET A 12 1.65 33.10 -6.15
CA MET A 12 2.68 33.21 -7.20
C MET A 12 3.82 32.22 -6.94
N PRO A 13 4.34 31.56 -7.98
CA PRO A 13 5.49 30.66 -7.84
C PRO A 13 6.70 31.40 -7.26
N VAL A 14 7.45 30.67 -6.44
CA VAL A 14 8.67 31.18 -5.79
C VAL A 14 9.86 30.92 -6.70
N GLU A 15 10.46 31.94 -7.27
CA GLU A 15 11.65 31.83 -8.13
C GLU A 15 12.93 31.76 -7.29
N PHE A 16 13.80 30.82 -7.59
CA PHE A 16 15.09 30.63 -6.93
C PHE A 16 16.10 29.95 -7.87
N LYS A 17 17.37 29.87 -7.48
CA LYS A 17 18.40 29.16 -8.26
C LYS A 17 18.71 27.78 -7.68
N LEU A 18 18.69 26.77 -8.55
CA LEU A 18 19.08 25.41 -8.23
C LEU A 18 20.23 24.97 -9.13
N ASN A 19 21.40 24.72 -8.54
CA ASN A 19 22.64 24.39 -9.27
C ASN A 19 22.95 25.40 -10.40
N GLY A 20 22.76 26.69 -10.12
CA GLY A 20 23.00 27.78 -11.06
C GLY A 20 21.90 28.03 -12.10
N LYS A 21 20.83 27.22 -12.14
CA LYS A 21 19.69 27.39 -13.05
C LYS A 21 18.53 28.08 -12.33
N ASP A 22 17.86 28.98 -12.99
CA ASP A 22 16.63 29.59 -12.48
C ASP A 22 15.49 28.56 -12.56
N VAL A 23 14.81 28.35 -11.44
CA VAL A 23 13.73 27.39 -11.27
C VAL A 23 12.61 27.98 -10.42
N SER A 24 11.41 27.41 -10.52
CA SER A 24 10.27 27.83 -9.70
C SER A 24 9.84 26.76 -8.73
N ALA A 25 9.44 27.14 -7.53
CA ALA A 25 8.78 26.29 -6.55
C ALA A 25 7.33 26.73 -6.34
N HIS A 26 6.46 25.81 -5.97
CA HIS A 26 5.14 26.16 -5.46
C HIS A 26 5.27 26.78 -4.06
N PRO A 27 4.35 27.65 -3.66
CA PRO A 27 4.34 28.20 -2.30
C PRO A 27 4.34 27.09 -1.24
N GLY A 28 5.26 27.17 -0.29
CA GLY A 28 5.42 26.13 0.74
C GLY A 28 6.19 24.88 0.33
N GLU A 29 6.54 24.75 -0.96
CA GLU A 29 7.30 23.60 -1.46
C GLU A 29 8.72 23.59 -0.91
N THR A 30 9.16 22.42 -0.40
CA THR A 30 10.52 22.25 0.10
C THR A 30 11.54 22.15 -1.05
N ILE A 31 12.81 22.42 -0.74
CA ILE A 31 13.89 22.33 -1.74
C ILE A 31 13.94 20.94 -2.40
N ILE A 32 13.74 19.84 -1.66
CA ILE A 32 13.79 18.50 -2.24
C ILE A 32 12.62 18.25 -3.19
N GLN A 33 11.42 18.76 -2.89
CA GLN A 33 10.24 18.63 -3.75
C GLN A 33 10.43 19.41 -5.04
N ALA A 34 10.84 20.69 -4.93
CA ALA A 34 11.15 21.51 -6.09
C ALA A 34 12.26 20.90 -6.95
N ALA A 35 13.35 20.42 -6.33
CA ALA A 35 14.45 19.76 -7.03
C ALA A 35 13.96 18.54 -7.83
N LYS A 36 13.15 17.67 -7.21
CA LYS A 36 12.57 16.50 -7.88
C LYS A 36 11.75 16.88 -9.11
N ARG A 37 10.91 17.89 -8.99
CA ARG A 37 10.07 18.41 -10.10
C ARG A 37 10.90 18.96 -11.25
N HIS A 38 12.08 19.49 -10.96
CA HIS A 38 13.06 19.98 -11.96
C HIS A 38 14.10 18.92 -12.36
N GLY A 39 13.87 17.63 -12.04
CA GLY A 39 14.73 16.50 -12.46
C GLY A 39 16.06 16.42 -11.71
N VAL A 40 16.21 17.11 -10.57
CA VAL A 40 17.39 17.03 -9.72
C VAL A 40 17.15 16.08 -8.55
N GLU A 41 17.88 14.97 -8.52
CA GLU A 41 17.81 14.00 -7.41
C GLU A 41 18.73 14.42 -6.25
N ILE A 42 18.17 14.46 -5.05
CA ILE A 42 18.91 14.70 -3.81
C ILE A 42 18.82 13.43 -2.95
N PRO A 43 19.94 12.91 -2.40
CA PRO A 43 19.92 11.73 -1.55
C PRO A 43 19.01 11.94 -0.34
N HIS A 44 18.17 10.97 -0.01
CA HIS A 44 17.29 11.06 1.16
C HIS A 44 16.90 9.67 1.65
N LEU A 45 16.67 9.54 2.96
CA LEU A 45 16.29 8.28 3.58
C LEU A 45 15.10 8.44 4.55
N CYS A 46 15.09 9.46 5.40
CA CYS A 46 13.95 9.70 6.30
C CYS A 46 12.78 10.43 5.61
N TYR A 47 13.00 11.09 4.49
CA TYR A 47 11.95 11.70 3.68
C TYR A 47 11.27 10.64 2.81
N LYS A 48 9.96 10.69 2.73
CA LYS A 48 9.12 9.97 1.78
C LYS A 48 8.01 10.90 1.34
N GLU A 49 7.73 10.93 0.04
CA GLU A 49 6.67 11.76 -0.51
C GLU A 49 5.30 11.37 0.08
N GLY A 50 4.47 12.36 0.37
CA GLY A 50 3.18 12.17 1.02
C GLY A 50 3.27 12.01 2.55
N MET A 51 4.46 12.04 3.14
CA MET A 51 4.65 11.97 4.59
C MET A 51 5.32 13.25 5.10
N ARG A 52 4.99 13.67 6.31
CA ARG A 52 5.64 14.80 6.98
C ARG A 52 7.16 14.59 7.03
N PRO A 53 7.97 15.56 6.62
CA PRO A 53 9.43 15.47 6.72
C PRO A 53 9.91 15.56 8.18
N ASP A 54 10.92 14.77 8.54
CA ASP A 54 11.50 14.73 9.89
C ASP A 54 12.91 15.35 9.95
N GLY A 55 13.65 15.35 8.84
CA GLY A 55 14.97 15.94 8.75
C GLY A 55 16.05 15.25 9.60
N ASN A 56 15.81 14.06 10.12
CA ASN A 56 16.69 13.39 11.10
C ASN A 56 17.91 12.68 10.48
N CYS A 57 17.78 12.08 9.27
CA CYS A 57 18.90 11.32 8.66
C CYS A 57 20.02 12.20 8.09
N ARG A 58 19.74 13.45 7.73
CA ARG A 58 20.68 14.40 7.12
C ARG A 58 21.32 13.96 5.79
N ALA A 59 20.84 12.89 5.16
CA ALA A 59 21.34 12.51 3.84
C ALA A 59 21.00 13.54 2.76
N CYS A 60 19.96 14.36 2.95
CA CYS A 60 19.46 15.32 1.97
C CYS A 60 20.05 16.75 2.12
N VAL A 61 21.17 16.90 2.79
CA VAL A 61 21.75 18.23 3.01
C VAL A 61 22.26 18.85 1.71
N VAL A 62 22.01 20.14 1.57
CA VAL A 62 22.41 20.99 0.42
C VAL A 62 23.07 22.27 0.93
N GLU A 63 23.83 22.92 0.08
CA GLU A 63 24.42 24.21 0.38
C GLU A 63 23.49 25.33 -0.09
N VAL A 64 23.22 26.28 0.80
CA VAL A 64 22.46 27.49 0.50
C VAL A 64 23.41 28.67 0.62
N LYS A 65 23.54 29.46 -0.43
CA LYS A 65 24.47 30.62 -0.48
C LYS A 65 24.15 31.59 0.65
N GLY A 66 25.18 31.97 1.38
CA GLY A 66 25.09 32.89 2.53
C GLY A 66 24.75 32.18 3.85
N GLU A 67 24.43 30.87 3.86
CA GLU A 67 24.23 30.11 5.10
C GLU A 67 25.52 29.44 5.56
N ARG A 68 25.80 29.52 6.85
CA ARG A 68 27.01 28.93 7.46
C ARG A 68 26.94 27.40 7.48
N VAL A 69 25.74 26.81 7.60
CA VAL A 69 25.50 25.38 7.73
C VAL A 69 24.77 24.82 6.52
N LEU A 70 24.95 23.52 6.25
CA LEU A 70 24.17 22.84 5.22
C LEU A 70 22.72 22.70 5.67
N ALA A 71 21.78 22.94 4.76
CA ALA A 71 20.36 22.87 5.01
C ALA A 71 19.81 21.47 4.66
N ALA A 72 18.93 20.92 5.51
CA ALA A 72 18.18 19.70 5.17
C ALA A 72 17.08 20.04 4.16
N SER A 73 17.28 19.69 2.90
CA SER A 73 16.40 20.08 1.79
C SER A 73 14.96 19.56 1.92
N CYS A 74 14.75 18.48 2.68
CA CYS A 74 13.41 17.93 2.93
C CYS A 74 12.56 18.77 3.91
N CYS A 75 13.21 19.62 4.74
CA CYS A 75 12.54 20.48 5.73
C CYS A 75 12.66 21.97 5.42
N ARG A 76 13.52 22.32 4.48
CA ARG A 76 13.74 23.73 4.11
C ARG A 76 12.87 24.12 2.94
N ASN A 77 11.96 25.06 3.16
CA ASN A 77 11.14 25.61 2.09
C ASN A 77 11.97 26.47 1.13
N SER A 78 11.61 26.42 -0.13
CA SER A 78 12.15 27.31 -1.16
C SER A 78 11.67 28.72 -0.91
N VAL A 79 12.57 29.72 -1.00
CA VAL A 79 12.23 31.14 -0.86
C VAL A 79 12.80 31.94 -2.03
N LYS A 80 12.15 33.07 -2.37
CA LYS A 80 12.52 33.90 -3.50
C LYS A 80 13.97 34.38 -3.41
N GLY A 81 14.71 34.21 -4.50
CA GLY A 81 16.11 34.63 -4.62
C GLY A 81 17.13 33.74 -3.91
N MET A 82 16.69 32.60 -3.31
CA MET A 82 17.61 31.60 -2.73
C MET A 82 18.50 31.01 -3.83
N GLU A 83 19.77 30.77 -3.52
CA GLU A 83 20.69 30.02 -4.38
C GLU A 83 21.10 28.74 -3.69
N VAL A 84 20.70 27.59 -4.29
CA VAL A 84 20.89 26.26 -3.74
C VAL A 84 21.84 25.46 -4.61
N THR A 85 22.86 24.84 -4.01
CA THR A 85 23.79 23.91 -4.66
C THR A 85 23.69 22.54 -4.00
N THR A 86 23.23 21.53 -4.76
CA THR A 86 22.99 20.17 -4.26
C THR A 86 24.24 19.29 -4.32
N ASN A 87 25.18 19.64 -5.18
CA ASN A 87 26.37 18.88 -5.55
C ASN A 87 27.69 19.62 -5.25
N SER A 88 27.68 20.60 -4.33
CA SER A 88 28.95 21.20 -3.86
C SER A 88 29.79 20.13 -3.14
N ASP A 89 31.12 20.29 -3.16
CA ASP A 89 32.05 19.37 -2.51
C ASP A 89 31.70 19.15 -1.03
N ARG A 90 31.28 20.24 -0.36
CA ARG A 90 30.87 20.21 1.04
C ARG A 90 29.58 19.40 1.25
N ALA A 91 28.58 19.59 0.41
CA ALA A 91 27.31 18.84 0.47
C ALA A 91 27.55 17.35 0.17
N VAL A 92 28.24 17.04 -0.92
CA VAL A 92 28.54 15.67 -1.32
C VAL A 92 29.37 14.93 -0.27
N LYS A 93 30.39 15.59 0.30
CA LYS A 93 31.20 15.01 1.39
C LYS A 93 30.33 14.65 2.60
N SER A 94 29.42 15.54 3.00
CA SER A 94 28.50 15.29 4.12
C SER A 94 27.53 14.17 3.81
N GLN A 95 26.92 14.15 2.60
CA GLN A 95 26.00 13.10 2.16
C GLN A 95 26.67 11.73 2.17
N LYS A 96 27.89 11.62 1.62
CA LYS A 96 28.68 10.37 1.62
C LYS A 96 28.99 9.90 3.03
N MET A 97 29.40 10.80 3.94
CA MET A 97 29.70 10.48 5.31
C MET A 97 28.48 9.91 6.07
N VAL A 98 27.30 10.52 5.87
CA VAL A 98 26.05 10.03 6.46
C VAL A 98 25.72 8.63 5.95
N LEU A 99 25.82 8.39 4.65
CA LEU A 99 25.56 7.06 4.09
C LEU A 99 26.57 6.03 4.57
N GLU A 100 27.85 6.38 4.68
CA GLU A 100 28.89 5.50 5.20
C GLU A 100 28.63 5.09 6.66
N LEU A 101 28.26 6.05 7.52
CA LEU A 101 27.89 5.80 8.92
C LEU A 101 26.67 4.87 9.03
N LEU A 102 25.67 5.05 8.18
CA LEU A 102 24.49 4.17 8.17
C LEU A 102 24.82 2.78 7.62
N LEU A 103 25.71 2.69 6.64
CA LEU A 103 26.15 1.40 6.08
C LEU A 103 26.97 0.58 7.09
N SER A 104 27.70 1.20 8.03
CA SER A 104 28.47 0.49 9.03
C SER A 104 27.62 -0.37 9.96
N ASP A 105 26.35 0.01 10.17
CA ASP A 105 25.40 -0.73 10.98
C ASP A 105 24.64 -1.82 10.21
N MET A 106 24.76 -1.89 8.88
CA MET A 106 24.01 -2.84 8.07
C MET A 106 24.62 -4.26 8.13
N PRO A 107 23.77 -5.31 8.22
CA PRO A 107 24.25 -6.69 8.17
C PRO A 107 24.89 -6.97 6.79
N GLU A 108 25.90 -7.87 6.77
CA GLU A 108 26.55 -8.26 5.50
C GLU A 108 25.54 -8.82 4.51
N LYS A 109 24.65 -9.69 4.98
CA LYS A 109 23.55 -10.22 4.17
C LYS A 109 22.31 -9.33 4.32
N ARG A 110 22.00 -8.60 3.27
CA ARG A 110 20.80 -7.74 3.23
C ARG A 110 19.51 -8.56 3.28
N HIS A 111 18.50 -8.03 3.96
CA HIS A 111 17.16 -8.64 3.99
C HIS A 111 16.31 -8.27 2.76
N THR A 112 16.68 -7.23 2.01
CA THR A 112 15.97 -6.80 0.82
C THR A 112 16.92 -6.44 -0.31
N LEU A 113 16.48 -6.66 -1.56
CA LEU A 113 17.17 -6.17 -2.77
C LEU A 113 16.79 -4.72 -3.12
N LYS A 114 15.82 -4.14 -2.40
CA LYS A 114 15.27 -2.81 -2.67
C LYS A 114 15.74 -1.75 -1.66
N SER A 115 16.87 -1.96 -0.99
CA SER A 115 17.41 -1.01 -0.01
C SER A 115 17.72 0.34 -0.67
N GLU A 116 16.99 1.39 -0.27
CA GLU A 116 17.26 2.77 -0.72
C GLU A 116 18.65 3.25 -0.26
N LEU A 117 19.11 2.79 0.91
CA LEU A 117 20.45 3.11 1.42
C LEU A 117 21.54 2.59 0.47
N ASP A 118 21.45 1.31 0.06
CA ASP A 118 22.43 0.72 -0.84
C ASP A 118 22.37 1.37 -2.25
N GLN A 119 21.18 1.75 -2.72
CA GLN A 119 21.03 2.46 -3.99
C GLN A 119 21.70 3.84 -3.95
N TRP A 120 21.49 4.62 -2.89
CA TRP A 120 22.15 5.93 -2.74
C TRP A 120 23.66 5.81 -2.55
N ALA A 121 24.10 4.80 -1.79
CA ALA A 121 25.52 4.53 -1.62
C ALA A 121 26.20 4.21 -2.95
N ALA A 122 25.58 3.38 -3.79
CA ALA A 122 26.07 3.07 -5.13
C ALA A 122 26.10 4.32 -6.03
N LYS A 123 25.03 5.13 -6.05
CA LYS A 123 24.95 6.38 -6.84
C LYS A 123 26.05 7.37 -6.46
N LEU A 124 26.37 7.48 -5.18
CA LEU A 124 27.38 8.39 -4.68
C LEU A 124 28.80 7.77 -4.59
N ASN A 125 28.97 6.53 -5.03
CA ASN A 125 30.23 5.80 -4.92
C ASN A 125 30.80 5.82 -3.47
N VAL A 126 29.96 5.43 -2.49
CA VAL A 126 30.37 5.24 -1.11
C VAL A 126 31.06 3.89 -1.00
N GLY A 127 32.30 3.88 -0.52
CA GLY A 127 33.09 2.65 -0.37
C GLY A 127 32.70 1.82 0.87
N LYS A 128 33.55 0.85 1.20
CA LYS A 128 33.38 0.04 2.40
C LYS A 128 33.41 0.94 3.65
N PRO A 129 32.48 0.77 4.60
CA PRO A 129 32.44 1.55 5.83
C PRO A 129 33.74 1.40 6.64
N ARG A 130 34.19 2.50 7.23
CA ARG A 130 35.41 2.57 8.06
C ARG A 130 35.09 2.44 9.55
N PHE A 131 33.80 2.49 9.92
CA PHE A 131 33.36 2.50 11.32
C PHE A 131 32.88 1.12 11.73
N GLU A 132 33.05 0.81 13.03
CA GLU A 132 32.51 -0.41 13.62
C GLU A 132 30.98 -0.34 13.74
N ALA A 133 30.34 -1.49 13.53
CA ALA A 133 28.90 -1.61 13.71
C ALA A 133 28.53 -1.55 15.21
N ARG A 134 27.43 -0.93 15.54
CA ARG A 134 26.83 -1.06 16.87
C ARG A 134 26.31 -2.49 17.10
N HIS A 135 25.97 -2.81 18.35
CA HIS A 135 25.32 -4.08 18.68
C HIS A 135 24.01 -4.22 17.86
N GLN A 136 23.88 -5.36 17.17
CA GLN A 136 22.74 -5.63 16.33
C GLN A 136 21.70 -6.47 17.08
N PRO A 137 20.43 -6.04 17.14
CA PRO A 137 19.36 -6.81 17.75
C PRO A 137 19.01 -8.04 16.91
N GLN A 138 18.46 -9.05 17.57
CA GLN A 138 17.93 -10.22 16.88
C GLN A 138 16.64 -9.90 16.13
N ALA A 139 16.34 -10.67 15.08
CA ALA A 139 15.10 -10.53 14.33
C ALA A 139 13.90 -10.96 15.18
N ASP A 140 12.79 -10.21 15.06
CA ASP A 140 11.49 -10.61 15.58
C ASP A 140 10.63 -11.14 14.43
N LEU A 141 10.35 -12.44 14.48
CA LEU A 141 9.54 -13.15 13.49
C LEU A 141 8.19 -13.60 14.06
N SER A 142 7.76 -13.02 15.16
CA SER A 142 6.53 -13.38 15.86
C SER A 142 5.26 -13.03 15.08
N HIS A 143 5.29 -12.00 14.23
CA HIS A 143 4.12 -11.54 13.50
C HIS A 143 3.91 -12.29 12.18
N HIS A 144 2.67 -12.75 11.91
CA HIS A 144 2.35 -13.58 10.73
C HIS A 144 2.60 -12.91 9.37
N ALA A 145 2.46 -11.59 9.28
CA ALA A 145 2.55 -10.86 8.02
C ALA A 145 3.83 -10.05 7.87
N ILE A 146 4.51 -9.70 8.94
CA ILE A 146 5.64 -8.76 8.95
C ILE A 146 6.83 -9.37 9.71
N ALA A 147 7.98 -9.41 9.07
CA ALA A 147 9.26 -9.72 9.71
C ALA A 147 9.95 -8.41 10.13
N VAL A 148 10.51 -8.40 11.33
CA VAL A 148 11.22 -7.27 11.93
C VAL A 148 12.69 -7.60 12.05
N ASN A 149 13.54 -6.89 11.31
CA ASN A 149 14.98 -7.08 11.24
C ASN A 149 15.67 -5.75 11.62
N LEU A 150 15.69 -5.43 12.91
CA LEU A 150 16.21 -4.14 13.39
C LEU A 150 17.73 -3.98 13.22
N ASP A 151 18.46 -5.04 12.88
CA ASP A 151 19.84 -4.99 12.40
C ASP A 151 19.99 -4.16 11.10
N SER A 152 18.92 -4.04 10.31
CA SER A 152 18.86 -3.19 9.13
C SER A 152 18.17 -1.83 9.38
N CYS A 153 17.87 -1.51 10.63
CA CYS A 153 17.16 -0.27 10.96
C CYS A 153 18.11 0.93 11.06
N ILE A 154 17.90 1.92 10.20
CA ILE A 154 18.62 3.20 10.20
C ILE A 154 17.94 4.28 11.05
N GLN A 155 16.94 3.94 11.83
CA GLN A 155 16.20 4.85 12.74
C GLN A 155 15.61 6.07 12.04
N CYS A 156 15.18 5.93 10.78
CA CYS A 156 14.65 7.00 9.95
C CYS A 156 13.22 7.43 10.33
N THR A 157 12.56 6.74 11.24
CA THR A 157 11.19 6.99 11.73
C THR A 157 10.08 6.95 10.69
N ARG A 158 10.34 6.53 9.43
CA ARG A 158 9.27 6.40 8.42
C ARG A 158 8.16 5.44 8.87
N CYS A 159 8.51 4.31 9.48
CA CYS A 159 7.53 3.34 9.98
C CYS A 159 6.66 3.89 11.12
N VAL A 160 7.25 4.71 11.99
CA VAL A 160 6.52 5.39 13.09
C VAL A 160 5.47 6.33 12.49
N ARG A 161 5.87 7.19 11.54
CA ARG A 161 4.94 8.12 10.88
C ARG A 161 3.90 7.38 10.03
N ALA A 162 4.28 6.33 9.32
CA ALA A 162 3.35 5.50 8.56
C ALA A 162 2.28 4.86 9.46
N CYS A 163 2.66 4.42 10.67
CA CYS A 163 1.72 3.84 11.62
C CYS A 163 0.85 4.90 12.30
N ARG A 164 1.48 5.99 12.77
CA ARG A 164 0.83 7.02 13.59
C ARG A 164 0.05 8.04 12.75
N GLU A 165 0.67 8.57 11.70
CA GLU A 165 0.11 9.70 10.95
C GLU A 165 -0.74 9.23 9.76
N GLU A 166 -0.34 8.15 9.06
CA GLU A 166 -1.04 7.67 7.87
C GLU A 166 -2.16 6.66 8.18
N GLN A 167 -1.92 5.74 9.12
CA GLN A 167 -2.88 4.70 9.48
C GLN A 167 -3.60 4.95 10.81
N VAL A 168 -3.11 5.93 11.59
CA VAL A 168 -3.67 6.32 12.89
C VAL A 168 -3.80 5.14 13.87
N ASN A 169 -2.88 4.18 13.81
CA ASN A 169 -2.88 3.00 14.70
C ASN A 169 -1.97 3.17 15.92
N ASP A 170 -0.93 3.98 15.83
CA ASP A 170 0.02 4.34 16.89
C ASP A 170 0.69 3.15 17.63
N VAL A 171 0.89 2.04 16.91
CA VAL A 171 1.54 0.83 17.45
C VAL A 171 3.06 0.98 17.49
N ILE A 172 3.65 1.69 16.51
CA ILE A 172 5.10 1.80 16.37
C ILE A 172 5.60 3.07 17.04
N GLY A 173 6.42 2.89 18.05
CA GLY A 173 7.09 3.94 18.79
C GLY A 173 8.59 4.02 18.53
N TYR A 174 9.21 5.07 19.07
CA TYR A 174 10.65 5.25 19.10
C TYR A 174 11.08 5.41 20.56
N ALA A 175 11.91 4.50 21.02
CA ALA A 175 12.32 4.42 22.43
C ALA A 175 13.84 4.55 22.59
N TYR A 176 14.25 4.85 23.81
CA TYR A 176 15.63 5.04 24.24
C TYR A 176 16.31 6.24 23.57
N ARG A 177 17.63 6.36 23.67
CA ARG A 177 18.40 7.49 23.12
C ARG A 177 19.83 7.10 22.75
N GLY A 178 20.45 7.89 21.87
CA GLY A 178 21.82 7.67 21.39
C GLY A 178 21.95 6.34 20.65
N GLY A 179 23.04 5.65 20.84
CA GLY A 179 23.32 4.34 20.21
C GLY A 179 22.32 3.23 20.57
N HIS A 180 21.58 3.40 21.66
CA HIS A 180 20.56 2.44 22.11
C HIS A 180 19.15 2.75 21.58
N SER A 181 18.98 3.83 20.81
CA SER A 181 17.68 4.17 20.23
C SER A 181 17.14 3.03 19.37
N SER A 182 15.88 2.69 19.54
CA SER A 182 15.24 1.59 18.81
C SER A 182 13.79 1.87 18.51
N ILE A 183 13.30 1.26 17.43
CA ILE A 183 11.88 1.15 17.16
C ILE A 183 11.31 0.08 18.09
N VAL A 184 10.17 0.38 18.70
CA VAL A 184 9.45 -0.51 19.62
C VAL A 184 7.99 -0.61 19.17
N PHE A 185 7.31 -1.68 19.58
CA PHE A 185 5.91 -1.92 19.31
C PHE A 185 5.15 -1.87 20.64
N ASP A 186 4.08 -1.08 20.70
CA ASP A 186 3.33 -0.78 21.94
C ASP A 186 4.27 -0.42 23.11
N VAL A 187 4.30 -1.21 24.18
CA VAL A 187 5.19 -1.01 25.32
C VAL A 187 6.46 -1.87 25.27
N ASN A 188 7.02 -2.06 24.10
CA ASN A 188 8.17 -2.92 23.79
C ASN A 188 7.83 -4.42 23.74
N ASP A 189 6.64 -4.73 23.27
CA ASP A 189 6.21 -6.10 23.00
C ASP A 189 6.83 -6.64 21.70
N PRO A 190 6.93 -7.97 21.52
CA PRO A 190 7.13 -8.55 20.20
C PRO A 190 6.00 -8.12 19.25
N MET A 191 6.33 -7.87 17.98
CA MET A 191 5.34 -7.35 17.04
C MET A 191 4.10 -8.25 16.90
N GLY A 192 4.25 -9.57 17.03
CA GLY A 192 3.14 -10.52 17.00
C GLY A 192 2.22 -10.49 18.21
N ALA A 193 2.66 -9.91 19.32
CA ALA A 193 1.86 -9.71 20.54
C ALA A 193 1.29 -8.29 20.63
N SER A 194 1.67 -7.39 19.73
CA SER A 194 1.23 -5.99 19.71
C SER A 194 -0.19 -5.83 19.15
N THR A 195 -0.74 -4.62 19.27
CA THR A 195 -2.05 -4.25 18.70
C THR A 195 -2.03 -4.00 17.20
N CYS A 196 -0.99 -4.47 16.49
CA CYS A 196 -0.79 -4.29 15.07
C CYS A 196 -1.93 -4.89 14.23
N VAL A 197 -2.52 -4.09 13.36
CA VAL A 197 -3.60 -4.51 12.43
C VAL A 197 -3.09 -5.03 11.08
N ALA A 198 -1.79 -5.26 10.95
CA ALA A 198 -1.16 -5.81 9.74
C ALA A 198 -1.42 -5.02 8.43
N CYS A 199 -1.60 -3.71 8.48
CA CYS A 199 -1.82 -2.90 7.27
C CYS A 199 -0.59 -2.88 6.34
N GLY A 200 0.63 -3.01 6.89
CA GLY A 200 1.89 -3.08 6.14
C GLY A 200 2.39 -1.74 5.59
N GLU A 201 1.82 -0.60 5.98
CA GLU A 201 2.35 0.71 5.56
C GLU A 201 3.76 0.96 6.09
N CYS A 202 4.08 0.46 7.27
CA CYS A 202 5.43 0.50 7.81
C CYS A 202 6.44 -0.29 6.95
N VAL A 203 6.01 -1.41 6.35
CA VAL A 203 6.81 -2.20 5.40
C VAL A 203 7.08 -1.40 4.12
N GLN A 204 6.03 -0.81 3.53
CA GLN A 204 6.16 0.01 2.32
C GLN A 204 6.94 1.31 2.57
N ALA A 205 6.93 1.80 3.80
CA ALA A 205 7.68 2.99 4.19
C ALA A 205 9.16 2.70 4.47
N CYS A 206 9.52 1.48 4.84
CA CYS A 206 10.87 1.13 5.27
C CYS A 206 11.88 1.20 4.12
N PRO A 207 12.96 2.01 4.23
CA PRO A 207 13.92 2.18 3.15
C PRO A 207 15.00 1.09 3.09
N THR A 208 15.11 0.20 4.08
CA THR A 208 16.25 -0.72 4.24
C THR A 208 15.87 -2.19 4.42
N GLY A 209 14.56 -2.49 4.51
CA GLY A 209 14.10 -3.86 4.77
C GLY A 209 14.16 -4.27 6.26
N ALA A 210 14.30 -3.32 7.17
CA ALA A 210 14.13 -3.58 8.59
C ALA A 210 12.71 -4.09 8.93
N LEU A 211 11.72 -3.62 8.20
CA LEU A 211 10.37 -4.16 8.20
C LEU A 211 10.05 -4.66 6.79
N MET A 212 9.63 -5.91 6.69
CA MET A 212 9.38 -6.57 5.41
C MET A 212 8.28 -7.63 5.51
N PRO A 213 7.70 -8.09 4.38
CA PRO A 213 6.73 -9.17 4.41
C PRO A 213 7.36 -10.45 4.99
N ALA A 214 6.69 -11.08 5.97
CA ALA A 214 7.22 -12.28 6.66
C ALA A 214 7.44 -13.47 5.71
N ARG A 215 6.62 -13.60 4.66
CA ARG A 215 6.68 -14.72 3.71
C ARG A 215 7.78 -14.62 2.66
N GLU A 216 8.41 -13.47 2.50
CA GLU A 216 9.22 -13.18 1.30
C GLU A 216 10.63 -12.73 1.58
N ALA A 217 11.11 -12.81 2.77
CA ALA A 217 12.51 -12.47 3.07
C ALA A 217 13.22 -11.63 1.96
N GLY A 218 12.53 -10.66 1.35
CA GLY A 218 12.98 -9.61 0.44
C GLY A 218 13.95 -9.95 -0.70
N LEU A 219 14.26 -11.22 -0.88
CA LEU A 219 15.38 -11.67 -1.72
C LEU A 219 14.98 -12.12 -3.13
N ALA A 220 13.67 -12.18 -3.43
CA ALA A 220 13.21 -12.58 -4.74
C ALA A 220 12.99 -11.36 -5.63
N LYS A 221 13.82 -11.20 -6.66
CA LYS A 221 13.56 -10.23 -7.72
C LYS A 221 12.38 -10.73 -8.56
N PRO A 222 11.32 -9.92 -8.77
CA PRO A 222 10.21 -10.31 -9.64
C PRO A 222 10.66 -10.38 -11.10
N ASP A 223 10.06 -11.29 -11.86
CA ASP A 223 10.27 -11.42 -13.31
C ASP A 223 9.47 -10.34 -14.04
N LYS A 224 8.28 -10.01 -13.51
CA LYS A 224 7.41 -8.96 -14.05
C LYS A 224 6.60 -8.27 -12.94
N GLN A 225 6.19 -7.05 -13.24
CA GLN A 225 5.23 -6.30 -12.45
C GLN A 225 3.93 -6.14 -13.23
N VAL A 226 2.80 -6.37 -12.57
CA VAL A 226 1.47 -6.24 -13.19
C VAL A 226 0.67 -5.21 -12.40
N HIS A 227 0.31 -4.13 -13.08
CA HIS A 227 -0.56 -3.10 -12.52
C HIS A 227 -2.02 -3.57 -12.58
N SER A 228 -2.73 -3.44 -11.49
CA SER A 228 -4.11 -3.90 -11.38
C SER A 228 -4.88 -3.11 -10.31
N VAL A 229 -6.12 -3.51 -10.11
CA VAL A 229 -7.01 -3.02 -9.06
C VAL A 229 -7.21 -4.12 -8.02
N CYS A 230 -7.32 -3.75 -6.76
CA CYS A 230 -7.57 -4.67 -5.67
C CYS A 230 -8.93 -5.37 -5.84
N PRO A 231 -9.00 -6.72 -5.76
CA PRO A 231 -10.23 -7.46 -6.03
C PRO A 231 -11.17 -7.58 -4.82
N TYR A 232 -10.87 -6.92 -3.68
CA TYR A 232 -11.59 -7.21 -2.44
C TYR A 232 -12.80 -6.33 -2.17
N CYS A 233 -12.76 -5.06 -2.53
CA CYS A 233 -13.90 -4.17 -2.28
C CYS A 233 -13.98 -3.02 -3.31
N GLY A 234 -15.10 -2.29 -3.27
CA GLY A 234 -15.40 -1.21 -4.21
C GLY A 234 -14.57 0.07 -4.06
N VAL A 235 -13.62 0.15 -3.10
CA VAL A 235 -12.67 1.28 -3.01
C VAL A 235 -11.83 1.38 -4.28
N GLY A 236 -11.54 0.25 -4.94
CA GLY A 236 -10.79 0.25 -6.20
C GLY A 236 -9.32 0.62 -6.05
N CYS A 237 -8.72 0.31 -4.90
CA CYS A 237 -7.31 0.59 -4.65
C CYS A 237 -6.41 0.08 -5.77
N GLN A 238 -5.60 0.96 -6.34
CA GLN A 238 -4.61 0.58 -7.34
C GLN A 238 -3.41 -0.08 -6.67
N LEU A 239 -2.93 -1.16 -7.29
CA LEU A 239 -1.83 -1.96 -6.76
C LEU A 239 -0.95 -2.50 -7.88
N THR A 240 0.23 -2.98 -7.48
CA THR A 240 1.20 -3.66 -8.35
C THR A 240 1.46 -5.06 -7.79
N TYR A 241 1.14 -6.07 -8.56
CA TYR A 241 1.56 -7.44 -8.28
C TYR A 241 2.99 -7.65 -8.75
N ASN A 242 3.88 -8.04 -7.83
CA ASN A 242 5.21 -8.53 -8.15
C ASN A 242 5.11 -10.04 -8.40
N VAL A 243 5.47 -10.46 -9.61
CA VAL A 243 5.28 -11.86 -10.06
C VAL A 243 6.63 -12.49 -10.36
N LYS A 244 6.83 -13.73 -9.90
CA LYS A 244 7.99 -14.57 -10.19
C LYS A 244 7.55 -15.99 -10.51
N ASN A 245 8.06 -16.58 -11.59
CA ASN A 245 7.69 -17.92 -12.02
C ASN A 245 6.15 -18.11 -12.08
N ASN A 246 5.45 -17.11 -12.62
CA ASN A 246 3.99 -17.05 -12.71
C ASN A 246 3.25 -17.13 -11.36
N LYS A 247 3.92 -16.83 -10.23
CA LYS A 247 3.31 -16.71 -8.91
C LYS A 247 3.44 -15.30 -8.38
N ILE A 248 2.41 -14.79 -7.74
CA ILE A 248 2.45 -13.51 -7.03
C ILE A 248 3.31 -13.72 -5.79
N ILE A 249 4.38 -12.93 -5.67
CA ILE A 249 5.30 -12.99 -4.54
C ILE A 249 5.10 -11.83 -3.56
N SER A 250 4.63 -10.68 -4.03
CA SER A 250 4.28 -9.54 -3.18
C SER A 250 3.33 -8.57 -3.87
N VAL A 251 2.73 -7.70 -3.09
CA VAL A 251 1.84 -6.65 -3.56
C VAL A 251 2.25 -5.32 -2.94
N GLU A 252 2.35 -4.31 -3.78
CA GLU A 252 2.63 -2.94 -3.39
C GLU A 252 1.47 -2.02 -3.80
N GLY A 253 1.17 -1.02 -2.97
CA GLY A 253 0.24 0.03 -3.34
C GLY A 253 0.82 0.84 -4.50
N ARG A 254 -0.03 1.19 -5.46
CA ARG A 254 0.27 2.11 -6.55
C ARG A 254 -0.54 3.38 -6.38
N ASP A 255 0.00 4.51 -6.82
CA ASP A 255 -0.69 5.77 -6.73
C ASP A 255 -1.99 5.76 -7.57
N GLY A 256 -3.10 5.79 -6.87
CA GLY A 256 -4.44 5.81 -7.43
C GLY A 256 -5.28 6.84 -6.69
N PRO A 257 -6.33 7.36 -7.32
CA PRO A 257 -7.14 8.46 -6.77
C PRO A 257 -7.80 8.11 -5.44
N SER A 258 -8.07 6.82 -5.19
CA SER A 258 -8.75 6.36 -3.97
C SER A 258 -7.81 5.83 -2.89
N ASN A 259 -6.54 5.59 -3.17
CA ASN A 259 -5.66 4.94 -2.20
C ASN A 259 -4.27 5.57 -2.02
N HIS A 260 -3.84 6.47 -2.91
CA HIS A 260 -2.57 7.22 -2.78
C HIS A 260 -1.40 6.36 -2.30
N ASN A 261 -1.12 5.25 -2.98
CA ASN A 261 -0.13 4.21 -2.64
C ASN A 261 -0.43 3.37 -1.38
N ARG A 262 -1.56 3.57 -0.69
CA ARG A 262 -1.88 2.84 0.55
C ARG A 262 -2.70 1.59 0.26
N LEU A 263 -2.54 0.57 1.11
CA LEU A 263 -3.32 -0.66 1.05
C LEU A 263 -3.69 -1.11 2.47
N CYS A 264 -4.88 -1.65 2.63
CA CYS A 264 -5.23 -2.38 3.84
C CYS A 264 -4.58 -3.78 3.87
N VAL A 265 -4.71 -4.49 4.98
CA VAL A 265 -4.18 -5.85 5.16
C VAL A 265 -4.61 -6.81 4.03
N LYS A 266 -5.85 -6.75 3.56
CA LYS A 266 -6.35 -7.63 2.49
C LYS A 266 -5.68 -7.33 1.15
N GLY A 267 -5.61 -6.06 0.75
CA GLY A 267 -4.97 -5.67 -0.51
C GLY A 267 -3.50 -6.05 -0.54
N ARG A 268 -2.80 -5.89 0.59
CA ARG A 268 -1.37 -6.14 0.68
C ARG A 268 -1.00 -7.61 0.82
N TYR A 269 -1.70 -8.37 1.65
CA TYR A 269 -1.32 -9.73 2.03
C TYR A 269 -2.32 -10.81 1.61
N GLY A 270 -3.51 -10.42 1.15
CA GLY A 270 -4.59 -11.37 0.85
C GLY A 270 -4.50 -12.05 -0.52
N PHE A 271 -3.36 -12.05 -1.19
CA PHE A 271 -3.21 -12.60 -2.55
C PHE A 271 -2.94 -14.11 -2.61
N ASP A 272 -2.65 -14.76 -1.50
CA ASP A 272 -2.26 -16.17 -1.45
C ASP A 272 -3.36 -17.15 -1.89
N TYR A 273 -4.63 -16.74 -1.80
CA TYR A 273 -5.74 -17.55 -2.33
C TYR A 273 -5.61 -17.84 -3.83
N VAL A 274 -4.94 -16.96 -4.59
CA VAL A 274 -4.78 -17.13 -6.04
C VAL A 274 -4.06 -18.43 -6.40
N HIS A 275 -3.08 -18.82 -5.56
CA HIS A 275 -2.26 -20.02 -5.76
C HIS A 275 -2.52 -21.11 -4.71
N HIS A 276 -3.61 -20.98 -3.96
CA HIS A 276 -3.95 -21.97 -2.93
C HIS A 276 -4.27 -23.32 -3.57
N LYS A 277 -3.78 -24.42 -2.96
CA LYS A 277 -3.96 -25.76 -3.49
C LYS A 277 -5.42 -26.22 -3.64
N GLN A 278 -6.33 -25.64 -2.84
CA GLN A 278 -7.76 -25.91 -2.90
C GLN A 278 -8.51 -24.99 -3.87
N ARG A 279 -7.81 -24.07 -4.57
CA ARG A 279 -8.46 -23.20 -5.54
C ARG A 279 -8.98 -24.02 -6.72
N LEU A 280 -10.25 -23.86 -7.02
CA LEU A 280 -10.86 -24.45 -8.20
C LEU A 280 -10.36 -23.72 -9.46
N THR A 281 -9.84 -24.47 -10.42
CA THR A 281 -9.30 -23.94 -11.68
C THR A 281 -10.16 -24.28 -12.89
N LYS A 282 -11.18 -25.14 -12.68
CA LYS A 282 -12.16 -25.54 -13.69
C LYS A 282 -13.56 -25.48 -13.11
N PRO A 283 -14.59 -25.28 -13.94
CA PRO A 283 -15.97 -25.42 -13.53
C PRO A 283 -16.25 -26.81 -12.98
N LEU A 284 -17.10 -26.89 -11.98
CA LEU A 284 -17.53 -28.15 -11.37
C LEU A 284 -19.03 -28.33 -11.56
N ILE A 285 -19.42 -29.47 -12.08
CA ILE A 285 -20.83 -29.88 -12.22
C ILE A 285 -21.10 -31.01 -11.23
N ARG A 286 -22.20 -30.91 -10.47
CA ARG A 286 -22.62 -31.93 -9.51
C ARG A 286 -22.88 -33.27 -10.24
N LYS A 287 -22.35 -34.34 -9.70
CA LYS A 287 -22.56 -35.68 -10.23
C LYS A 287 -24.04 -36.11 -10.10
N PRO A 288 -24.55 -36.91 -11.03
CA PRO A 288 -25.88 -37.52 -10.89
C PRO A 288 -25.99 -38.26 -9.56
N GLY A 289 -27.18 -38.17 -8.93
CA GLY A 289 -27.45 -38.84 -7.65
C GLY A 289 -26.93 -38.15 -6.38
N VAL A 290 -26.07 -37.16 -6.49
CA VAL A 290 -25.61 -36.39 -5.32
C VAL A 290 -26.73 -35.47 -4.83
N PRO A 291 -27.17 -35.58 -3.55
CA PRO A 291 -28.28 -34.82 -3.02
C PRO A 291 -28.04 -33.28 -3.01
N LYS A 292 -29.14 -32.52 -3.01
CA LYS A 292 -29.16 -31.03 -2.93
C LYS A 292 -30.00 -30.53 -1.76
N HIS A 293 -30.07 -31.24 -0.68
CA HIS A 293 -30.83 -30.79 0.48
C HIS A 293 -29.89 -30.35 1.62
N ALA A 294 -30.42 -29.56 2.56
CA ALA A 294 -29.66 -28.93 3.62
C ALA A 294 -28.96 -29.90 4.58
N ASP A 295 -29.56 -31.12 4.76
CA ASP A 295 -29.00 -32.11 5.66
C ASP A 295 -27.85 -32.92 5.05
N PHE A 296 -27.53 -32.70 3.77
CA PHE A 296 -26.41 -33.34 3.11
C PHE A 296 -25.13 -32.53 3.29
N THR A 297 -24.21 -33.08 4.10
CA THR A 297 -22.91 -32.45 4.36
C THR A 297 -21.88 -32.98 3.37
N MET A 298 -21.21 -32.05 2.68
CA MET A 298 -20.10 -32.37 1.78
C MET A 298 -18.77 -32.05 2.46
N ASP A 299 -17.76 -32.86 2.21
CA ASP A 299 -16.39 -32.53 2.60
C ASP A 299 -15.81 -31.46 1.64
N PRO A 300 -15.59 -30.22 2.11
CA PRO A 300 -15.06 -29.15 1.25
C PRO A 300 -13.60 -29.36 0.85
N SER A 301 -12.87 -30.27 1.52
CA SER A 301 -11.48 -30.58 1.18
C SER A 301 -11.37 -31.50 -0.03
N ASN A 302 -12.44 -32.25 -0.34
CA ASN A 302 -12.51 -33.18 -1.48
C ASN A 302 -13.77 -32.94 -2.36
N PRO A 303 -13.86 -31.79 -3.05
CA PRO A 303 -15.06 -31.47 -3.84
C PRO A 303 -15.28 -32.45 -5.03
N LEU A 304 -14.25 -33.12 -5.52
CA LEU A 304 -14.34 -34.03 -6.66
C LEU A 304 -15.04 -35.36 -6.31
N GLU A 305 -15.29 -35.65 -5.05
CA GLU A 305 -16.16 -36.75 -4.62
C GLU A 305 -17.59 -36.50 -5.11
N TYR A 306 -18.09 -35.28 -5.02
CA TYR A 306 -19.47 -34.89 -5.28
C TYR A 306 -19.67 -34.21 -6.63
N PHE A 307 -18.60 -33.67 -7.19
CA PHE A 307 -18.62 -32.94 -8.46
C PHE A 307 -17.65 -33.58 -9.46
N ARG A 308 -17.90 -33.33 -10.73
CA ARG A 308 -16.93 -33.58 -11.80
C ARG A 308 -16.46 -32.29 -12.45
N GLU A 309 -15.25 -32.29 -12.95
CA GLU A 309 -14.76 -31.21 -13.78
C GLU A 309 -15.55 -31.15 -15.09
N ALA A 310 -15.73 -29.93 -15.60
CA ALA A 310 -16.40 -29.64 -16.85
C ALA A 310 -15.64 -28.53 -17.61
N SER A 311 -15.91 -28.41 -18.91
CA SER A 311 -15.47 -27.23 -19.66
C SER A 311 -16.35 -26.01 -19.30
N TRP A 312 -15.87 -24.83 -19.63
CA TRP A 312 -16.65 -23.62 -19.47
C TRP A 312 -17.92 -23.61 -20.34
N GLU A 313 -17.82 -24.11 -21.56
CA GLU A 313 -18.93 -24.24 -22.50
C GLU A 313 -20.04 -25.12 -21.90
N GLU A 314 -19.69 -26.32 -21.45
CA GLU A 314 -20.66 -27.26 -20.83
C GLU A 314 -21.31 -26.66 -19.57
N ALA A 315 -20.52 -26.03 -18.71
CA ALA A 315 -21.03 -25.45 -17.47
C ALA A 315 -21.98 -24.26 -17.75
N LEU A 316 -21.61 -23.40 -18.68
CA LEU A 316 -22.42 -22.24 -19.07
C LEU A 316 -23.71 -22.66 -19.79
N GLU A 317 -23.67 -23.63 -20.71
CA GLU A 317 -24.85 -24.18 -21.36
C GLU A 317 -25.83 -24.79 -20.35
N LEU A 318 -25.32 -25.56 -19.41
CA LEU A 318 -26.12 -26.17 -18.36
C LEU A 318 -26.78 -25.11 -17.47
N ALA A 319 -26.03 -24.11 -17.02
CA ALA A 319 -26.52 -23.07 -16.15
C ALA A 319 -27.53 -22.16 -16.87
N ALA A 320 -27.16 -21.64 -18.04
CA ALA A 320 -28.00 -20.76 -18.83
C ALA A 320 -29.27 -21.46 -19.32
N GLY A 321 -29.14 -22.72 -19.78
CA GLY A 321 -30.29 -23.51 -20.22
C GLY A 321 -31.31 -23.73 -19.10
N LYS A 322 -30.86 -24.08 -17.88
CA LYS A 322 -31.75 -24.25 -16.72
C LYS A 322 -32.39 -22.95 -16.25
N LEU A 323 -31.64 -21.86 -16.20
CA LEU A 323 -32.20 -20.54 -15.84
C LEU A 323 -33.21 -20.06 -16.87
N LYS A 324 -32.93 -20.24 -18.16
CA LYS A 324 -33.86 -19.93 -19.25
C LYS A 324 -35.13 -20.78 -19.14
N ALA A 325 -35.01 -22.08 -18.91
CA ALA A 325 -36.17 -22.95 -18.75
C ALA A 325 -37.07 -22.56 -17.55
N ILE A 326 -36.46 -22.14 -16.43
CA ILE A 326 -37.21 -21.63 -15.27
C ILE A 326 -37.92 -20.31 -15.64
N ARG A 327 -37.24 -19.38 -16.29
CA ARG A 327 -37.84 -18.12 -16.74
C ARG A 327 -39.03 -18.36 -17.67
N ASP A 328 -38.85 -19.24 -18.64
CA ASP A 328 -39.85 -19.46 -19.70
C ASP A 328 -41.06 -20.26 -19.17
N SER A 329 -40.88 -21.16 -18.19
CA SER A 329 -41.94 -21.96 -17.59
C SER A 329 -42.62 -21.32 -16.38
N LYS A 330 -41.88 -20.56 -15.54
CA LYS A 330 -42.41 -19.99 -14.29
C LYS A 330 -42.50 -18.47 -14.29
N GLY A 331 -42.08 -17.82 -15.38
CA GLY A 331 -42.09 -16.39 -15.53
C GLY A 331 -40.81 -15.72 -14.94
N LYS A 332 -40.65 -14.46 -15.33
CA LYS A 332 -39.46 -13.65 -14.97
C LYS A 332 -39.27 -13.45 -13.47
N GLY A 333 -40.37 -13.40 -12.72
CA GLY A 333 -40.35 -13.24 -11.25
C GLY A 333 -39.79 -14.44 -10.47
N ALA A 334 -39.65 -15.61 -11.15
CA ALA A 334 -39.06 -16.79 -10.52
C ALA A 334 -37.52 -16.75 -10.40
N LEU A 335 -36.88 -15.74 -10.98
CA LEU A 335 -35.43 -15.53 -10.93
C LEU A 335 -35.10 -14.26 -10.18
N ALA A 336 -34.03 -14.33 -9.40
CA ALA A 336 -33.46 -13.21 -8.66
C ALA A 336 -31.93 -13.26 -8.71
N GLY A 337 -31.29 -12.11 -8.48
CA GLY A 337 -29.86 -11.98 -8.39
C GLY A 337 -29.43 -11.32 -7.08
N PHE A 338 -28.39 -11.86 -6.46
CA PHE A 338 -27.79 -11.30 -5.25
C PHE A 338 -26.34 -10.92 -5.53
N GLY A 339 -26.05 -9.62 -5.56
CA GLY A 339 -24.73 -9.06 -5.77
C GLY A 339 -23.88 -9.03 -4.49
N SER A 340 -22.63 -8.64 -4.62
CA SER A 340 -21.68 -8.56 -3.54
C SER A 340 -20.89 -7.24 -3.55
N ALA A 341 -20.56 -6.72 -2.38
CA ALA A 341 -19.65 -5.58 -2.20
C ALA A 341 -18.19 -5.94 -2.51
N LYS A 342 -17.89 -7.21 -2.76
CA LYS A 342 -16.52 -7.68 -3.05
C LYS A 342 -16.17 -7.65 -4.54
N GLY A 343 -17.07 -7.18 -5.39
CA GLY A 343 -16.83 -7.01 -6.82
C GLY A 343 -16.37 -5.60 -7.16
N THR A 344 -15.81 -5.45 -8.36
CA THR A 344 -15.54 -4.13 -8.95
C THR A 344 -16.86 -3.49 -9.42
N ASN A 345 -16.81 -2.21 -9.76
CA ASN A 345 -17.97 -1.51 -10.33
C ASN A 345 -18.45 -2.15 -11.65
N GLU A 346 -17.51 -2.65 -12.45
CA GLU A 346 -17.80 -3.36 -13.71
C GLU A 346 -18.54 -4.67 -13.44
N GLU A 347 -18.13 -5.44 -12.44
CA GLU A 347 -18.82 -6.68 -12.04
C GLU A 347 -20.23 -6.39 -11.53
N ALA A 348 -20.40 -5.37 -10.70
CA ALA A 348 -21.71 -4.94 -10.21
C ALA A 348 -22.64 -4.51 -11.37
N TYR A 349 -22.13 -3.74 -12.32
CA TYR A 349 -22.86 -3.33 -13.53
C TYR A 349 -23.27 -4.54 -14.38
N LEU A 350 -22.33 -5.42 -14.68
CA LEU A 350 -22.58 -6.61 -15.51
C LEU A 350 -23.57 -7.57 -14.84
N PHE A 351 -23.48 -7.73 -13.53
CA PHE A 351 -24.41 -8.58 -12.78
C PHE A 351 -25.83 -8.01 -12.81
N GLN A 352 -26.00 -6.71 -12.56
CA GLN A 352 -27.29 -6.06 -12.66
C GLN A 352 -27.85 -6.15 -14.09
N LYS A 353 -27.00 -5.95 -15.10
CA LYS A 353 -27.38 -6.09 -16.51
C LYS A 353 -27.85 -7.52 -16.82
N LEU A 354 -27.14 -8.55 -16.34
CA LEU A 354 -27.57 -9.94 -16.51
C LEU A 354 -28.97 -10.18 -15.96
N VAL A 355 -29.25 -9.73 -14.74
CA VAL A 355 -30.58 -9.94 -14.11
C VAL A 355 -31.67 -9.17 -14.86
N ARG A 356 -31.42 -7.92 -15.22
CA ARG A 356 -32.45 -7.11 -15.90
C ARG A 356 -32.70 -7.52 -17.35
N THR A 357 -31.67 -7.79 -18.11
CA THR A 357 -31.79 -8.15 -19.54
C THR A 357 -31.87 -9.65 -19.78
N GLY A 358 -31.05 -10.45 -19.10
CA GLY A 358 -31.01 -11.90 -19.26
C GLY A 358 -32.20 -12.61 -18.60
N PHE A 359 -32.52 -12.28 -17.36
CA PHE A 359 -33.66 -12.85 -16.64
C PHE A 359 -34.95 -12.05 -16.94
N GLY A 360 -34.84 -10.79 -17.30
CA GLY A 360 -35.98 -9.88 -17.53
C GLY A 360 -36.67 -9.48 -16.22
N SER A 361 -35.96 -9.48 -15.11
CA SER A 361 -36.46 -9.22 -13.76
C SER A 361 -35.74 -8.04 -13.11
N ASN A 362 -36.45 -7.32 -12.25
CA ASN A 362 -35.84 -6.33 -11.34
C ASN A 362 -35.51 -6.91 -9.94
N ASN A 363 -35.67 -8.22 -9.76
CA ASN A 363 -35.33 -8.89 -8.51
C ASN A 363 -33.80 -9.02 -8.37
N VAL A 364 -33.15 -7.88 -8.17
CA VAL A 364 -31.71 -7.79 -7.96
C VAL A 364 -31.44 -6.91 -6.75
N ASP A 365 -30.62 -7.37 -5.85
CA ASP A 365 -30.20 -6.63 -4.68
C ASP A 365 -28.72 -6.92 -4.35
N HIS A 366 -28.20 -6.22 -3.38
CA HIS A 366 -26.80 -6.25 -2.99
C HIS A 366 -26.69 -6.68 -1.52
N CYS A 367 -25.55 -7.25 -1.13
CA CYS A 367 -25.32 -7.68 0.25
C CYS A 367 -25.47 -6.52 1.26
N THR A 368 -25.28 -5.27 0.84
CA THR A 368 -25.48 -4.07 1.65
C THR A 368 -26.89 -3.96 2.26
N ARG A 369 -27.91 -4.55 1.62
CA ARG A 369 -29.27 -4.63 2.15
C ARG A 369 -29.31 -5.20 3.57
N LEU A 370 -28.54 -6.24 3.85
CA LEU A 370 -28.48 -6.89 5.16
C LEU A 370 -27.27 -6.45 5.97
N CYS A 371 -26.14 -6.19 5.32
CA CYS A 371 -24.85 -5.90 5.97
C CYS A 371 -24.77 -4.47 6.51
N HIS A 372 -25.18 -3.47 5.73
CA HIS A 372 -24.99 -2.05 6.05
C HIS A 372 -26.29 -1.26 6.31
N ALA A 373 -27.45 -1.81 6.00
CA ALA A 373 -28.70 -1.07 6.14
C ALA A 373 -28.92 -0.55 7.57
N SER A 374 -28.68 -1.36 8.59
CA SER A 374 -28.75 -0.94 9.99
C SER A 374 -27.65 0.05 10.37
N SER A 375 -26.44 -0.13 9.86
CA SER A 375 -25.33 0.80 10.10
C SER A 375 -25.59 2.16 9.48
N VAL A 376 -26.11 2.20 8.23
CA VAL A 376 -26.49 3.45 7.56
C VAL A 376 -27.61 4.16 8.33
N ALA A 377 -28.62 3.43 8.81
CA ALA A 377 -29.68 4.01 9.62
C ALA A 377 -29.12 4.66 10.91
N ALA A 378 -28.26 3.95 11.63
CA ALA A 378 -27.62 4.45 12.84
C ALA A 378 -26.72 5.67 12.58
N LEU A 379 -25.97 5.67 11.46
CA LEU A 379 -25.12 6.79 11.06
C LEU A 379 -25.94 8.03 10.70
N MET A 380 -27.05 7.84 9.97
CA MET A 380 -27.97 8.94 9.65
C MET A 380 -28.57 9.57 10.90
N GLU A 381 -28.90 8.76 11.91
CA GLU A 381 -29.40 9.28 13.19
C GLU A 381 -28.29 9.96 14.02
N GLY A 382 -27.10 9.34 14.08
CA GLY A 382 -26.02 9.78 14.96
C GLY A 382 -25.23 10.98 14.42
N VAL A 383 -24.90 10.97 13.11
CA VAL A 383 -24.01 11.96 12.50
C VAL A 383 -24.57 12.60 11.24
N SER A 384 -25.82 12.32 10.91
CA SER A 384 -26.54 12.83 9.71
C SER A 384 -25.84 12.51 8.37
N SER A 385 -25.00 11.47 8.35
CA SER A 385 -24.30 11.01 7.15
C SER A 385 -24.38 9.49 7.05
N GLY A 386 -24.79 8.99 5.89
CA GLY A 386 -24.79 7.55 5.58
C GLY A 386 -23.44 6.99 5.15
N ALA A 387 -22.43 7.82 5.07
CA ALA A 387 -21.11 7.49 4.60
C ALA A 387 -20.03 7.87 5.62
N VAL A 388 -19.11 6.97 5.88
CA VAL A 388 -18.03 7.10 6.88
C VAL A 388 -16.68 6.68 6.30
N ARG A 389 -16.46 6.92 5.02
CA ARG A 389 -15.16 6.67 4.41
C ARG A 389 -14.35 7.94 4.37
N SER A 390 -13.04 7.78 4.51
CA SER A 390 -12.08 8.88 4.51
C SER A 390 -12.13 9.73 3.24
N GLU A 391 -12.52 9.15 2.11
CA GLU A 391 -12.63 9.86 0.84
C GLU A 391 -13.75 10.91 0.83
N GLU A 392 -14.75 10.75 1.68
CA GLU A 392 -15.88 11.68 1.76
C GLU A 392 -15.64 12.83 2.73
N HIS A 393 -14.59 12.73 3.54
CA HIS A 393 -14.13 13.81 4.41
C HIS A 393 -13.04 14.67 3.77
N THR A 394 -12.53 14.30 2.60
CA THR A 394 -11.47 15.04 1.89
C THR A 394 -11.96 15.86 0.70
N SER A 395 -13.27 15.92 0.49
CA SER A 395 -13.90 16.70 -0.58
C SER A 395 -14.41 18.08 -0.15
N GLU A 396 -13.96 18.60 0.99
CA GLU A 396 -14.16 20.00 1.38
C GLU A 396 -12.90 20.84 1.17
#